data_beba6e63339a537f796ff89ac4989c3f
#
_entry.id   beba6e63339a537f796ff89ac4989c3f
#
_cell.length_a   1.000
_cell.length_b   1.000
_cell.length_c   1.000
_cell.angle_alpha   90.00
_cell.angle_beta   90.00
_cell.angle_gamma   90.00
#
_symmetry.space_group_name_H-M   'P 1'
#
loop_
_entity.id
_entity.type
_entity.pdbx_description
1 polymer ?
#
loop_
_entity_poly.entity_id
_entity_poly.type
_entity_poly.pdbx_seq_one_letter_code
_entity_poly.pdbx_strand_id
1 'polypeptide(L)'
;MSDTILTQHTDGWMQITLNRPDRLNAFNDEMHAALSAALEEAEKPEVRALLLTGAGRGFCAGQDLEGRDPRRLGGPPDLGHTLSTLYNPLVQRLRSLAKPVVCAVNGVAAGAGANIVFGCDIVLAATTATFVQSFAKVGLIPDAGGTYHLAQILGPLRAKAWAMTATPITAQTAQDWG
;
A
#
# COMPACT_ATOMS: atom_id res chain seq x y z
N MET A 1 -9.13 19.89 5.46
CA MET A 1 -8.95 18.57 4.83
C MET A 1 -7.49 18.23 4.91
N SER A 2 -7.15 17.00 5.16
CA SER A 2 -5.75 16.58 5.22
C SER A 2 -5.15 16.59 3.82
N ASP A 3 -3.97 17.20 3.64
CA ASP A 3 -3.25 17.19 2.37
C ASP A 3 -2.48 15.88 2.11
N THR A 4 -2.61 14.88 3.00
CA THR A 4 -1.88 13.61 2.88
C THR A 4 -2.46 12.67 1.80
N ILE A 5 -3.70 12.88 1.41
CA ILE A 5 -4.39 12.23 0.30
C ILE A 5 -5.01 13.31 -0.59
N LEU A 6 -4.77 13.21 -1.89
CA LEU A 6 -5.44 14.04 -2.88
C LEU A 6 -6.43 13.18 -3.67
N THR A 7 -7.61 13.72 -3.92
CA THR A 7 -8.64 13.08 -4.74
C THR A 7 -8.95 13.92 -5.97
N GLN A 8 -9.12 13.28 -7.10
CA GLN A 8 -9.55 13.91 -8.35
C GLN A 8 -10.64 13.07 -9.01
N HIS A 9 -11.75 13.70 -9.35
CA HIS A 9 -12.84 13.06 -10.07
C HIS A 9 -12.73 13.40 -11.55
N THR A 10 -12.91 12.40 -12.39
CA THR A 10 -12.94 12.52 -13.84
C THR A 10 -14.01 11.57 -14.35
N ASP A 11 -14.86 11.97 -15.23
CA ASP A 11 -15.99 11.26 -15.85
C ASP A 11 -16.11 9.75 -15.54
N GLY A 12 -16.68 9.45 -14.39
CA GLY A 12 -16.94 8.10 -13.93
C GLY A 12 -15.77 7.36 -13.28
N TRP A 13 -14.62 7.97 -13.04
CA TRP A 13 -13.55 7.38 -12.24
C TRP A 13 -12.94 8.39 -11.27
N MET A 14 -12.32 7.87 -10.22
CA MET A 14 -11.71 8.67 -9.18
C MET A 14 -10.23 8.30 -9.05
N GLN A 15 -9.36 9.31 -9.01
CA GLN A 15 -7.96 9.13 -8.66
C GLN A 15 -7.75 9.45 -7.19
N ILE A 16 -7.07 8.56 -6.48
CA ILE A 16 -6.52 8.79 -5.14
C ILE A 16 -5.00 8.85 -5.27
N THR A 17 -4.41 9.94 -4.81
CA THR A 17 -2.96 10.12 -4.79
C THR A 17 -2.48 10.17 -3.34
N LEU A 18 -1.59 9.24 -2.96
CA LEU A 18 -0.86 9.29 -1.70
C LEU A 18 0.08 10.48 -1.72
N ASN A 19 -0.06 11.44 -0.81
CA ASN A 19 0.58 12.76 -0.91
C ASN A 19 1.39 13.13 0.34
N ARG A 20 2.43 12.35 0.61
CA ARG A 20 3.52 12.67 1.55
C ARG A 20 4.87 12.43 0.87
N PRO A 21 5.19 13.12 -0.25
CA PRO A 21 6.35 12.81 -1.10
C PRO A 21 7.68 12.90 -0.37
N ASP A 22 7.82 13.81 0.61
CA ASP A 22 9.01 13.96 1.44
C ASP A 22 9.27 12.76 2.36
N ARG A 23 8.25 11.94 2.59
CA ARG A 23 8.30 10.70 3.36
C ARG A 23 8.08 9.46 2.48
N LEU A 24 8.26 9.60 1.17
CA LEU A 24 7.95 8.54 0.19
C LEU A 24 6.54 7.95 0.40
N ASN A 25 5.59 8.79 0.73
CA ASN A 25 4.19 8.43 0.96
C ASN A 25 3.99 7.35 2.04
N ALA A 26 4.87 7.30 3.05
CA ALA A 26 4.72 6.39 4.17
C ALA A 26 3.44 6.71 4.97
N PHE A 27 2.73 5.68 5.42
CA PHE A 27 1.47 5.79 6.15
C PHE A 27 1.70 6.30 7.58
N ASN A 28 1.02 7.37 7.93
CA ASN A 28 0.76 7.80 9.30
C ASN A 28 -0.75 7.72 9.58
N ASP A 29 -1.16 7.98 10.82
CA ASP A 29 -2.56 7.86 11.23
C ASP A 29 -3.48 8.86 10.46
N GLU A 30 -2.96 10.05 10.16
CA GLU A 30 -3.68 11.05 9.35
C GLU A 30 -3.94 10.56 7.92
N MET A 31 -2.93 9.96 7.27
CA MET A 31 -3.09 9.40 5.93
C MET A 31 -4.04 8.22 5.92
N HIS A 32 -4.04 7.36 6.95
CA HIS A 32 -5.02 6.28 7.08
C HIS A 32 -6.44 6.82 7.15
N ALA A 33 -6.69 7.83 7.99
CA ALA A 33 -8.02 8.45 8.11
C ALA A 33 -8.46 9.10 6.80
N ALA A 34 -7.56 9.85 6.13
CA ALA A 34 -7.86 10.50 4.86
C ALA A 34 -8.12 9.49 3.74
N LEU A 35 -7.34 8.39 3.67
CA LEU A 35 -7.55 7.33 2.68
C LEU A 35 -8.85 6.56 2.93
N SER A 36 -9.21 6.30 4.20
CA SER A 36 -10.50 5.70 4.53
C SER A 36 -11.66 6.56 4.03
N ALA A 37 -11.62 7.87 4.26
CA ALA A 37 -12.64 8.79 3.76
C ALA A 37 -12.71 8.84 2.23
N ALA A 38 -11.54 8.82 1.55
CA ALA A 38 -11.49 8.78 0.10
C ALA A 38 -12.07 7.46 -0.48
N LEU A 39 -11.85 6.34 0.18
CA LEU A 39 -12.45 5.06 -0.22
C LEU A 39 -13.96 5.02 0.03
N GLU A 40 -14.47 5.68 1.08
CA GLU A 40 -15.92 5.86 1.27
C GLU A 40 -16.54 6.67 0.11
N GLU A 41 -15.83 7.69 -0.34
CA GLU A 41 -16.26 8.46 -1.51
C GLU A 41 -16.23 7.60 -2.78
N ALA A 42 -15.22 6.76 -2.94
CA ALA A 42 -15.11 5.84 -4.09
C ALA A 42 -16.25 4.79 -4.13
N GLU A 43 -16.93 4.51 -3.02
CA GLU A 43 -18.10 3.59 -2.99
C GLU A 43 -19.35 4.17 -3.68
N LYS A 44 -19.43 5.49 -3.86
CA LYS A 44 -20.58 6.15 -4.48
C LYS A 44 -20.83 5.66 -5.92
N PRO A 45 -22.10 5.59 -6.37
CA PRO A 45 -22.45 5.06 -7.69
C PRO A 45 -21.82 5.81 -8.87
N GLU A 46 -21.52 7.10 -8.70
CA GLU A 46 -20.90 7.95 -9.73
C GLU A 46 -19.48 7.53 -10.06
N VAL A 47 -18.77 6.91 -9.10
CA VAL A 47 -17.44 6.39 -9.29
C VAL A 47 -17.55 4.94 -9.80
N ARG A 48 -17.10 4.68 -11.02
CA ARG A 48 -17.13 3.35 -11.66
C ARG A 48 -15.79 2.62 -11.62
N ALA A 49 -14.70 3.34 -11.38
CA ALA A 49 -13.35 2.80 -11.25
C ALA A 49 -12.50 3.67 -10.34
N LEU A 50 -11.48 3.08 -9.71
CA LEU A 50 -10.53 3.76 -8.86
C LEU A 50 -9.13 3.63 -9.44
N LEU A 51 -8.38 4.74 -9.45
CA LEU A 51 -6.95 4.78 -9.72
C LEU A 51 -6.21 5.18 -8.45
N LEU A 52 -5.27 4.36 -8.00
CA LEU A 52 -4.40 4.65 -6.86
C LEU A 52 -2.97 4.89 -7.33
N THR A 53 -2.35 6.00 -6.88
CA THR A 53 -0.95 6.33 -7.21
C THR A 53 -0.27 7.08 -6.07
N GLY A 54 1.04 7.36 -6.19
CA GLY A 54 1.80 8.15 -5.23
C GLY A 54 2.31 9.47 -5.82
N ALA A 55 2.35 10.53 -5.02
CA ALA A 55 2.99 11.78 -5.39
C ALA A 55 4.53 11.65 -5.36
N GLY A 56 5.21 12.41 -6.21
CA GLY A 56 6.66 12.50 -6.22
C GLY A 56 7.36 11.24 -6.74
N ARG A 57 8.51 10.91 -6.16
CA ARG A 57 9.43 9.87 -6.65
C ARG A 57 9.14 8.44 -6.17
N GLY A 58 8.23 8.24 -5.25
CA GLY A 58 7.88 6.93 -4.68
C GLY A 58 6.39 6.69 -4.71
N PHE A 59 5.99 5.43 -4.77
CA PHE A 59 4.60 5.05 -4.58
C PHE A 59 4.25 5.10 -3.08
N CYS A 60 4.83 4.21 -2.27
CA CYS A 60 4.61 4.17 -0.82
C CYS A 60 5.69 3.34 -0.11
N ALA A 61 6.35 3.92 0.89
CA ALA A 61 7.40 3.24 1.66
C ALA A 61 6.86 2.36 2.81
N GLY A 62 5.53 2.21 2.94
CA GLY A 62 4.90 1.43 4.02
C GLY A 62 4.58 2.27 5.25
N GLN A 63 4.72 1.70 6.44
CA GLN A 63 4.45 2.40 7.71
C GLN A 63 5.51 3.47 7.99
N ASP A 64 5.07 4.65 8.38
CA ASP A 64 5.94 5.70 8.92
C ASP A 64 6.43 5.30 10.32
N LEU A 65 7.70 4.92 10.40
CA LEU A 65 8.31 4.42 11.64
C LEU A 65 8.55 5.52 12.67
N GLU A 66 8.56 6.79 12.27
CA GLU A 66 8.76 7.91 13.20
C GLU A 66 7.61 7.99 14.23
N GLY A 67 6.36 7.78 13.79
CA GLY A 67 5.19 7.72 14.65
C GLY A 67 5.08 6.42 15.47
N ARG A 68 5.96 5.45 15.25
CA ARG A 68 6.00 4.16 15.95
C ARG A 68 7.29 3.97 16.74
N ASP A 69 8.11 5.01 16.94
CA ASP A 69 9.35 4.94 17.74
C ASP A 69 9.01 4.68 19.22
N PRO A 70 9.45 3.56 19.82
CA PRO A 70 9.19 3.22 21.21
C PRO A 70 9.63 4.32 22.18
N ARG A 71 10.69 5.07 21.84
CA ARG A 71 11.21 6.18 22.66
C ARG A 71 10.23 7.35 22.74
N ARG A 72 9.45 7.58 21.67
CA ARG A 72 8.41 8.62 21.62
C ARG A 72 7.10 8.16 22.25
N LEU A 73 6.80 6.86 22.14
CA LEU A 73 5.58 6.25 22.67
C LEU A 73 5.69 5.90 24.17
N GLY A 74 6.91 5.92 24.76
CA GLY A 74 7.13 5.46 26.12
C GLY A 74 7.08 3.94 26.29
N GLY A 75 7.09 3.19 25.19
CA GLY A 75 7.03 1.73 25.16
C GLY A 75 6.90 1.17 23.74
N PRO A 76 6.91 -0.17 23.56
CA PRO A 76 6.76 -0.78 22.26
C PRO A 76 5.38 -0.44 21.66
N PRO A 77 5.29 -0.15 20.33
CA PRO A 77 4.02 0.11 19.66
C PRO A 77 3.12 -1.13 19.70
N ASP A 78 1.83 -0.93 19.91
CA ASP A 78 0.83 -2.00 19.75
C ASP A 78 0.55 -2.21 18.25
N LEU A 79 1.33 -3.13 17.65
CA LEU A 79 1.20 -3.46 16.24
C LEU A 79 -0.13 -4.19 15.96
N GLY A 80 -0.62 -4.98 16.92
CA GLY A 80 -1.91 -5.68 16.80
C GLY A 80 -3.07 -4.68 16.68
N HIS A 81 -3.07 -3.67 17.52
CA HIS A 81 -4.04 -2.58 17.45
C HIS A 81 -3.93 -1.82 16.10
N THR A 82 -2.72 -1.46 15.69
CA THR A 82 -2.50 -0.77 14.40
C THR A 82 -3.04 -1.59 13.22
N LEU A 83 -2.78 -2.89 13.20
CA LEU A 83 -3.28 -3.76 12.12
C LEU A 83 -4.81 -3.88 12.16
N SER A 84 -5.40 -4.13 13.33
CA SER A 84 -6.84 -4.33 13.46
C SER A 84 -7.68 -3.08 13.20
N THR A 85 -7.16 -1.89 13.50
CA THR A 85 -7.90 -0.63 13.38
C THR A 85 -7.61 0.16 12.12
N LEU A 86 -6.43 0.00 11.51
CA LEU A 86 -6.00 0.79 10.36
C LEU A 86 -5.82 -0.05 9.09
N TYR A 87 -4.91 -1.06 9.12
CA TYR A 87 -4.57 -1.79 7.90
C TYR A 87 -5.61 -2.82 7.47
N ASN A 88 -6.13 -3.63 8.41
CA ASN A 88 -7.12 -4.65 8.05
C ASN A 88 -8.41 -4.04 7.46
N PRO A 89 -9.01 -2.99 8.06
CA PRO A 89 -10.16 -2.33 7.46
C PRO A 89 -9.86 -1.73 6.07
N LEU A 90 -8.68 -1.11 5.89
CA LEU A 90 -8.25 -0.56 4.62
C LEU A 90 -8.18 -1.62 3.52
N VAL A 91 -7.49 -2.73 3.79
CA VAL A 91 -7.32 -3.82 2.81
C VAL A 91 -8.65 -4.50 2.51
N GLN A 92 -9.47 -4.74 3.54
CA GLN A 92 -10.80 -5.31 3.35
C GLN A 92 -11.68 -4.40 2.48
N ARG A 93 -11.66 -3.10 2.72
CA ARG A 93 -12.44 -2.14 1.92
C ARG A 93 -11.97 -2.12 0.47
N LEU A 94 -10.67 -2.04 0.20
CA LEU A 94 -10.13 -2.11 -1.16
C LEU A 94 -10.55 -3.39 -1.89
N ARG A 95 -10.51 -4.53 -1.21
CA ARG A 95 -10.90 -5.83 -1.78
C ARG A 95 -12.40 -6.01 -1.98
N SER A 96 -13.22 -5.34 -1.19
CA SER A 96 -14.69 -5.43 -1.27
C SER A 96 -15.32 -4.39 -2.19
N LEU A 97 -14.54 -3.43 -2.72
CA LEU A 97 -15.04 -2.49 -3.72
C LEU A 97 -15.57 -3.24 -4.94
N ALA A 98 -16.86 -3.07 -5.24
CA ALA A 98 -17.51 -3.66 -6.42
C ALA A 98 -17.18 -2.89 -7.71
N LYS A 99 -15.90 -2.48 -7.87
CA LYS A 99 -15.39 -1.62 -8.95
C LYS A 99 -13.93 -1.96 -9.21
N PRO A 100 -13.43 -1.83 -10.45
CA PRO A 100 -12.01 -2.01 -10.74
C PRO A 100 -11.14 -1.02 -9.96
N VAL A 101 -10.11 -1.54 -9.31
CA VAL A 101 -9.06 -0.76 -8.65
C VAL A 101 -7.77 -0.91 -9.44
N VAL A 102 -7.36 0.14 -10.11
CA VAL A 102 -6.08 0.21 -10.85
C VAL A 102 -5.03 0.86 -9.96
N CYS A 103 -3.85 0.28 -9.87
CA CYS A 103 -2.73 0.86 -9.16
C CYS A 103 -1.64 1.29 -10.15
N ALA A 104 -1.27 2.57 -10.15
CA ALA A 104 -0.17 3.12 -10.94
C ALA A 104 1.04 3.35 -10.02
N VAL A 105 2.01 2.43 -10.06
CA VAL A 105 3.19 2.44 -9.20
C VAL A 105 4.29 3.27 -9.86
N ASN A 106 4.43 4.52 -9.42
CA ASN A 106 5.35 5.52 -9.99
C ASN A 106 6.80 5.40 -9.50
N GLY A 107 7.07 4.55 -8.48
CA GLY A 107 8.41 4.41 -7.91
C GLY A 107 8.48 3.30 -6.87
N VAL A 108 9.24 3.48 -5.79
CA VAL A 108 9.38 2.46 -4.76
C VAL A 108 8.06 2.17 -4.06
N ALA A 109 7.74 0.87 -3.92
CA ALA A 109 6.66 0.35 -3.09
C ALA A 109 7.26 -0.64 -2.08
N ALA A 110 7.13 -0.36 -0.78
CA ALA A 110 7.79 -1.14 0.26
C ALA A 110 6.83 -1.55 1.38
N GLY A 111 7.03 -2.74 1.94
CA GLY A 111 6.26 -3.25 3.07
C GLY A 111 4.75 -3.22 2.82
N ALA A 112 3.99 -2.60 3.72
CA ALA A 112 2.55 -2.42 3.58
C ALA A 112 2.16 -1.70 2.28
N GLY A 113 2.98 -0.74 1.82
CA GLY A 113 2.77 -0.06 0.54
C GLY A 113 2.81 -1.01 -0.65
N ALA A 114 3.75 -1.95 -0.69
CA ALA A 114 3.79 -3.00 -1.72
C ALA A 114 2.60 -3.96 -1.61
N ASN A 115 2.20 -4.31 -0.40
CA ASN A 115 1.09 -5.25 -0.19
C ASN A 115 -0.26 -4.65 -0.60
N ILE A 116 -0.46 -3.34 -0.43
CA ILE A 116 -1.64 -2.64 -0.94
C ILE A 116 -1.68 -2.69 -2.47
N VAL A 117 -0.53 -2.53 -3.16
CA VAL A 117 -0.45 -2.69 -4.63
C VAL A 117 -0.97 -4.06 -5.06
N PHE A 118 -0.52 -5.12 -4.39
CA PHE A 118 -0.92 -6.50 -4.74
C PHE A 118 -2.37 -6.83 -4.36
N GLY A 119 -3.02 -5.98 -3.59
CA GLY A 119 -4.45 -6.04 -3.31
C GLY A 119 -5.35 -5.41 -4.39
N CYS A 120 -4.76 -4.67 -5.34
CA CYS A 120 -5.49 -4.05 -6.45
C CYS A 120 -5.73 -5.04 -7.61
N ASP A 121 -6.70 -4.73 -8.48
CA ASP A 121 -7.10 -5.63 -9.58
C ASP A 121 -6.14 -5.55 -10.77
N ILE A 122 -5.64 -4.36 -11.09
CA ILE A 122 -4.69 -4.11 -12.18
C ILE A 122 -3.54 -3.28 -11.66
N VAL A 123 -2.31 -3.74 -11.91
CA VAL A 123 -1.10 -3.02 -11.52
C VAL A 123 -0.31 -2.59 -12.74
N LEU A 124 -0.11 -1.29 -12.88
CA LEU A 124 0.80 -0.69 -13.85
C LEU A 124 1.99 -0.13 -13.09
N ALA A 125 3.21 -0.43 -13.50
CA ALA A 125 4.41 0.04 -12.84
C ALA A 125 5.32 0.79 -13.81
N ALA A 126 5.88 1.91 -13.36
CA ALA A 126 6.97 2.55 -14.08
C ALA A 126 8.15 1.57 -14.21
N THR A 127 8.88 1.61 -15.31
CA THR A 127 10.05 0.73 -15.53
C THR A 127 11.14 0.89 -14.46
N THR A 128 11.14 2.04 -13.79
CA THR A 128 12.04 2.38 -12.68
C THR A 128 11.49 2.01 -11.30
N ALA A 129 10.24 1.51 -11.23
CA ALA A 129 9.65 1.09 -9.97
C ALA A 129 10.35 -0.12 -9.36
N THR A 130 10.36 -0.17 -8.04
CA THR A 130 10.91 -1.30 -7.28
C THR A 130 9.96 -1.71 -6.18
N PHE A 131 9.94 -3.00 -5.87
CA PHE A 131 9.11 -3.57 -4.81
C PHE A 131 9.98 -4.26 -3.78
N VAL A 132 9.64 -4.14 -2.50
CA VAL A 132 10.39 -4.81 -1.43
C VAL A 132 9.49 -5.23 -0.28
N GLN A 133 9.64 -6.47 0.18
CA GLN A 133 9.02 -7.01 1.40
C GLN A 133 9.94 -6.74 2.60
N SER A 134 9.95 -5.50 3.10
CA SER A 134 10.94 -5.03 4.08
C SER A 134 10.76 -5.58 5.51
N PHE A 135 9.70 -6.35 5.76
CA PHE A 135 9.30 -6.81 7.10
C PHE A 135 10.38 -7.61 7.83
N ALA A 136 11.04 -8.56 7.16
CA ALA A 136 12.09 -9.36 7.77
C ALA A 136 13.27 -8.53 8.32
N LYS A 137 13.53 -7.35 7.73
CA LYS A 137 14.59 -6.42 8.19
C LYS A 137 14.30 -5.81 9.57
N VAL A 138 13.05 -5.84 9.99
CA VAL A 138 12.60 -5.32 11.29
C VAL A 138 11.97 -6.40 12.17
N GLY A 139 12.20 -7.68 11.83
CA GLY A 139 11.73 -8.82 12.63
C GLY A 139 10.22 -9.08 12.56
N LEU A 140 9.56 -8.62 11.48
CA LEU A 140 8.12 -8.79 11.27
C LEU A 140 7.82 -9.72 10.09
N ILE A 141 6.58 -10.19 10.01
CA ILE A 141 6.02 -10.88 8.84
C ILE A 141 5.23 -9.89 7.97
N PRO A 142 5.02 -10.18 6.68
CA PRO A 142 4.19 -9.35 5.81
C PRO A 142 2.78 -9.15 6.37
N ASP A 143 2.34 -7.90 6.47
CA ASP A 143 1.01 -7.47 6.88
C ASP A 143 0.18 -6.94 5.69
N ALA A 144 -0.86 -6.14 5.93
CA ALA A 144 -1.69 -5.51 4.91
C ALA A 144 -2.11 -6.47 3.76
N GLY A 145 -2.45 -7.72 4.10
CA GLY A 145 -2.84 -8.74 3.13
C GLY A 145 -1.67 -9.44 2.42
N GLY A 146 -0.41 -9.05 2.69
CA GLY A 146 0.77 -9.56 1.98
C GLY A 146 0.95 -11.08 2.07
N THR A 147 0.70 -11.69 3.24
CA THR A 147 0.77 -13.16 3.39
C THR A 147 -0.20 -13.91 2.48
N TYR A 148 -1.35 -13.32 2.19
CA TYR A 148 -2.34 -13.88 1.28
C TYR A 148 -1.95 -13.60 -0.19
N HIS A 149 -1.77 -12.33 -0.55
CA HIS A 149 -1.56 -11.93 -1.95
C HIS A 149 -0.28 -12.51 -2.55
N LEU A 150 0.83 -12.48 -1.80
CA LEU A 150 2.11 -13.01 -2.28
C LEU A 150 2.02 -14.51 -2.61
N ALA A 151 1.35 -15.28 -1.75
CA ALA A 151 1.21 -16.70 -1.99
C ALA A 151 0.32 -17.02 -3.20
N GLN A 152 -0.72 -16.21 -3.43
CA GLN A 152 -1.62 -16.36 -4.57
C GLN A 152 -0.95 -16.00 -5.90
N ILE A 153 -0.18 -14.91 -5.93
CA ILE A 153 0.45 -14.39 -7.15
C ILE A 153 1.71 -15.20 -7.50
N LEU A 154 2.57 -15.48 -6.52
CA LEU A 154 3.92 -16.01 -6.74
C LEU A 154 4.04 -17.53 -6.50
N GLY A 155 3.02 -18.12 -5.90
CA GLY A 155 3.13 -19.44 -5.29
C GLY A 155 3.95 -19.43 -3.98
N PRO A 156 3.78 -20.46 -3.12
CA PRO A 156 4.29 -20.42 -1.75
C PRO A 156 5.82 -20.39 -1.65
N LEU A 157 6.56 -21.00 -2.56
CA LEU A 157 8.02 -21.06 -2.48
C LEU A 157 8.65 -19.68 -2.75
N ARG A 158 8.25 -19.03 -3.83
CA ARG A 158 8.78 -17.71 -4.19
C ARG A 158 8.32 -16.64 -3.20
N ALA A 159 7.07 -16.71 -2.76
CA ALA A 159 6.54 -15.80 -1.74
C ALA A 159 7.34 -15.88 -0.43
N LYS A 160 7.63 -17.10 0.07
CA LYS A 160 8.47 -17.30 1.26
C LYS A 160 9.89 -16.78 1.06
N ALA A 161 10.53 -17.13 -0.05
CA ALA A 161 11.88 -16.69 -0.34
C ALA A 161 11.98 -15.16 -0.34
N TRP A 162 11.06 -14.49 -1.03
CA TRP A 162 11.05 -13.04 -1.08
C TRP A 162 10.72 -12.38 0.26
N ALA A 163 9.74 -12.88 0.99
CA ALA A 163 9.41 -12.39 2.33
C ALA A 163 10.57 -12.53 3.33
N MET A 164 11.33 -13.64 3.27
CA MET A 164 12.45 -13.90 4.18
C MET A 164 13.72 -13.11 3.83
N THR A 165 14.00 -12.95 2.52
CA THR A 165 15.23 -12.26 2.07
C THR A 165 15.08 -10.74 2.04
N ALA A 166 13.85 -10.24 1.93
CA ALA A 166 13.55 -8.82 1.75
C ALA A 166 14.39 -8.17 0.62
N THR A 167 14.73 -8.92 -0.41
CA THR A 167 15.47 -8.44 -1.58
C THR A 167 14.58 -7.54 -2.42
N PRO A 168 15.00 -6.32 -2.77
CA PRO A 168 14.26 -5.51 -3.73
C PRO A 168 14.18 -6.19 -5.10
N ILE A 169 13.01 -6.13 -5.73
CA ILE A 169 12.81 -6.59 -7.11
C ILE A 169 12.45 -5.41 -8.02
N THR A 170 12.86 -5.48 -9.26
CA THR A 170 12.53 -4.47 -10.28
C THR A 170 11.11 -4.67 -10.81
N ALA A 171 10.58 -3.65 -11.50
CA ALA A 171 9.31 -3.77 -12.22
C ALA A 171 9.34 -4.91 -13.25
N GLN A 172 10.46 -5.09 -13.96
CA GLN A 172 10.62 -6.21 -14.91
C GLN A 172 10.54 -7.56 -14.19
N THR A 173 11.27 -7.73 -13.08
CA THR A 173 11.19 -8.97 -12.29
C THR A 173 9.77 -9.23 -11.78
N ALA A 174 9.07 -8.18 -11.34
CA ALA A 174 7.68 -8.31 -10.90
C ALA A 174 6.75 -8.74 -12.04
N GLN A 175 6.94 -8.20 -13.24
CA GLN A 175 6.22 -8.61 -14.45
C GLN A 175 6.49 -10.07 -14.82
N ASP A 176 7.77 -10.49 -14.79
CA ASP A 176 8.16 -11.86 -15.10
C ASP A 176 7.61 -12.88 -14.08
N TRP A 177 7.27 -12.41 -12.90
CA TRP A 177 6.71 -13.25 -11.84
C TRP A 177 5.17 -13.30 -11.83
N GLY A 178 4.51 -12.50 -12.68
CA GLY A 178 3.05 -12.42 -12.77
C GLY A 178 2.45 -11.32 -11.93
#